data_c390a5089f180773f16979eff28eed2d
#
_entry.id   c390a5089f180773f16979eff28eed2d
#
_cell.length_a   1.000
_cell.length_b   1.000
_cell.length_c   1.000
_cell.angle_alpha   90.00
_cell.angle_beta   90.00
_cell.angle_gamma   90.00
#
_symmetry.space_group_name_H-M   'P 1'
#
loop_
_entity.id
_entity.type
_entity.pdbx_description
1 polymer ?
#
loop_
_entity_poly.entity_id
_entity_poly.type
_entity_poly.pdbx_seq_one_letter_code
_entity_poly.pdbx_strand_id
1 'polypeptide(L)'
;MTPTFSIPNIRLFIAFKVFFNSRFYYPVFTILFLDFGLTVAQFSILNAVWAATIVLAEVPSGALADIIGRRRLLVFATSIMIIEVGIISFIPKNNPSIIFIVFLINRILSGLAEAAASGADEAIAYDSLAAEGDVRQWGRVLEILMRFQSIGFIIAMSVGAAIYDPNLLEKVCRFFNFAIHFSQETTMRFPLYLTFILGICACITTLRMKDPDQSSRSSDLKKSEIRQAFSLTLKAGRWILKTPFALCVILFGMMFDGIIRMVITLSSQYYRMIELPESTFGIIGSLVAMFGLVIPKIAKKITENHPPSYALWITFSLALTGLSTMSFFWPYAGLIPALVTFSAMYFTGFFVSFYINRTASSDQRATVVSFKGLAYNTSYGILGILYALLLEFKTQGFQTESAENNVCIDTFSGFPIAFILWFVLLLAVYWFIM
;
A
#
# COMPACT_ATOMS: atom_id res chain seq x y z
N MET A 1 32.71 15.61 -11.67
CA MET A 1 31.45 15.00 -11.23
C MET A 1 30.79 15.89 -10.20
N THR A 2 29.58 16.30 -10.45
CA THR A 2 28.79 17.09 -9.49
C THR A 2 28.49 16.25 -8.23
N PRO A 3 28.52 16.82 -7.02
CA PRO A 3 28.12 16.09 -5.82
C PRO A 3 26.67 15.57 -5.98
N THR A 4 26.42 14.32 -5.63
CA THR A 4 25.14 13.61 -5.86
C THR A 4 23.91 14.41 -5.44
N PHE A 5 23.95 15.04 -4.28
CA PHE A 5 22.82 15.83 -3.76
C PHE A 5 22.80 17.29 -4.22
N SER A 6 23.74 17.72 -5.06
CA SER A 6 23.66 19.02 -5.77
C SER A 6 22.83 18.89 -7.07
N ILE A 7 22.63 17.66 -7.59
CA ILE A 7 21.80 17.38 -8.75
C ILE A 7 20.34 17.69 -8.39
N PRO A 8 19.67 18.67 -9.06
CA PRO A 8 18.32 19.07 -8.67
C PRO A 8 17.30 17.94 -8.70
N ASN A 9 17.34 17.08 -9.73
CA ASN A 9 16.42 15.96 -9.87
C ASN A 9 16.51 14.95 -8.73
N ILE A 10 17.68 14.72 -8.14
CA ILE A 10 17.83 13.81 -6.99
C ILE A 10 17.10 14.35 -5.76
N ARG A 11 17.24 15.65 -5.48
CA ARG A 11 16.52 16.30 -4.36
C ARG A 11 15.01 16.33 -4.59
N LEU A 12 14.60 16.65 -5.81
CA LEU A 12 13.18 16.67 -6.20
C LEU A 12 12.56 15.27 -6.15
N PHE A 13 13.29 14.22 -6.53
CA PHE A 13 12.86 12.84 -6.40
C PHE A 13 12.60 12.43 -4.95
N ILE A 14 13.54 12.75 -4.04
CA ILE A 14 13.36 12.47 -2.62
C ILE A 14 12.15 13.22 -2.06
N ALA A 15 12.02 14.52 -2.38
CA ALA A 15 10.88 15.33 -1.94
C ALA A 15 9.56 14.81 -2.51
N PHE A 16 9.51 14.45 -3.80
CA PHE A 16 8.35 13.84 -4.42
C PHE A 16 7.92 12.56 -3.70
N LYS A 17 8.86 11.62 -3.49
CA LYS A 17 8.58 10.35 -2.80
C LYS A 17 8.04 10.56 -1.39
N VAL A 18 8.56 11.54 -0.65
CA VAL A 18 8.06 11.87 0.69
C VAL A 18 6.65 12.43 0.59
N PHE A 19 6.39 13.44 -0.25
CA PHE A 19 5.09 14.08 -0.34
C PHE A 19 4.00 13.16 -0.93
N PHE A 20 4.35 12.32 -1.89
CA PHE A 20 3.41 11.42 -2.55
C PHE A 20 2.98 10.26 -1.64
N ASN A 21 3.92 9.72 -0.83
CA ASN A 21 3.68 8.55 0.01
C ASN A 21 3.24 8.87 1.44
N SER A 22 3.47 10.10 1.96
CA SER A 22 3.12 10.48 3.33
C SER A 22 1.66 10.92 3.43
N ARG A 23 0.72 9.99 3.36
CA ARG A 23 -0.71 10.29 3.43
C ARG A 23 -1.18 10.32 4.89
N PHE A 24 -1.65 11.47 5.36
CA PHE A 24 -2.07 11.69 6.75
C PHE A 24 -3.30 10.87 7.16
N TYR A 25 -4.12 10.40 6.23
CA TYR A 25 -5.29 9.59 6.54
C TYR A 25 -5.00 8.09 6.67
N TYR A 26 -3.78 7.61 6.41
CA TYR A 26 -3.45 6.19 6.51
C TYR A 26 -3.68 5.57 7.90
N PRO A 27 -3.39 6.23 9.04
CA PRO A 27 -3.63 5.62 10.34
C PRO A 27 -5.12 5.36 10.63
N VAL A 28 -5.98 6.13 10.00
CA VAL A 28 -7.45 6.07 10.18
C VAL A 28 -8.16 5.58 8.90
N PHE A 29 -7.46 4.89 8.03
CA PHE A 29 -7.88 4.62 6.65
C PHE A 29 -9.28 3.99 6.55
N THR A 30 -9.54 2.90 7.26
CA THR A 30 -10.84 2.23 7.22
C THR A 30 -11.91 3.07 7.89
N ILE A 31 -11.65 3.53 9.13
CA ILE A 31 -12.65 4.28 9.90
C ILE A 31 -13.03 5.59 9.22
N LEU A 32 -12.13 6.21 8.48
CA LEU A 32 -12.43 7.38 7.67
C LEU A 32 -13.56 7.09 6.65
N PHE A 33 -13.50 5.97 5.96
CA PHE A 33 -14.55 5.57 5.00
C PHE A 33 -15.87 5.27 5.72
N LEU A 34 -15.81 4.60 6.87
CA LEU A 34 -16.99 4.30 7.69
C LEU A 34 -17.62 5.58 8.24
N ASP A 35 -16.82 6.54 8.69
CA ASP A 35 -17.30 7.82 9.21
C ASP A 35 -17.93 8.71 8.11
N PHE A 36 -17.58 8.46 6.83
CA PHE A 36 -18.32 9.01 5.68
C PHE A 36 -19.66 8.29 5.43
N GLY A 37 -19.95 7.18 6.09
CA GLY A 37 -21.19 6.41 5.96
C GLY A 37 -21.10 5.23 4.99
N LEU A 38 -19.90 4.79 4.64
CA LEU A 38 -19.69 3.57 3.86
C LEU A 38 -19.64 2.35 4.78
N THR A 39 -20.13 1.21 4.28
CA THR A 39 -20.02 -0.07 4.99
C THR A 39 -18.63 -0.69 4.80
N VAL A 40 -18.26 -1.63 5.68
CA VAL A 40 -16.99 -2.40 5.54
C VAL A 40 -16.98 -3.20 4.23
N ALA A 41 -18.14 -3.69 3.78
CA ALA A 41 -18.29 -4.37 2.49
C ALA A 41 -17.97 -3.44 1.32
N GLN A 42 -18.57 -2.23 1.31
CA GLN A 42 -18.29 -1.20 0.31
C GLN A 42 -16.82 -0.78 0.31
N PHE A 43 -16.22 -0.58 1.49
CA PHE A 43 -14.80 -0.30 1.64
C PHE A 43 -13.92 -1.40 1.01
N SER A 44 -14.27 -2.68 1.23
CA SER A 44 -13.52 -3.81 0.68
C SER A 44 -13.62 -3.89 -0.85
N ILE A 45 -14.81 -3.65 -1.41
CA ILE A 45 -15.03 -3.54 -2.88
C ILE A 45 -14.19 -2.40 -3.46
N LEU A 46 -14.20 -1.23 -2.82
CA LEU A 46 -13.44 -0.06 -3.25
C LEU A 46 -11.93 -0.34 -3.29
N ASN A 47 -11.40 -1.06 -2.31
CA ASN A 47 -9.99 -1.47 -2.33
C ASN A 47 -9.68 -2.55 -3.38
N ALA A 48 -10.63 -3.45 -3.66
CA ALA A 48 -10.49 -4.39 -4.77
C ALA A 48 -10.47 -3.68 -6.14
N VAL A 49 -11.29 -2.65 -6.32
CA VAL A 49 -11.26 -1.78 -7.52
C VAL A 49 -9.92 -1.06 -7.65
N TRP A 50 -9.40 -0.53 -6.56
CA TRP A 50 -8.07 0.09 -6.54
C TRP A 50 -6.97 -0.89 -6.97
N ALA A 51 -6.98 -2.11 -6.42
CA ALA A 51 -6.02 -3.15 -6.79
C ALA A 51 -6.15 -3.57 -8.27
N ALA A 52 -7.38 -3.76 -8.76
CA ALA A 52 -7.65 -4.06 -10.16
C ALA A 52 -7.15 -2.92 -11.09
N THR A 53 -7.34 -1.67 -10.69
CA THR A 53 -6.86 -0.51 -11.46
C THR A 53 -5.34 -0.51 -11.57
N ILE A 54 -4.61 -0.80 -10.49
CA ILE A 54 -3.15 -0.92 -10.53
C ILE A 54 -2.74 -2.06 -11.48
N VAL A 55 -3.34 -3.24 -11.34
CA VAL A 55 -3.05 -4.41 -12.19
C VAL A 55 -3.21 -4.07 -13.68
N LEU A 56 -4.26 -3.33 -14.04
CA LEU A 56 -4.53 -2.96 -15.43
C LEU A 56 -3.65 -1.81 -15.94
N ALA A 57 -3.26 -0.89 -15.06
CA ALA A 57 -2.57 0.34 -15.45
C ALA A 57 -1.03 0.25 -15.35
N GLU A 58 -0.46 -0.64 -14.51
CA GLU A 58 0.98 -0.69 -14.23
C GLU A 58 1.83 -0.97 -15.48
N VAL A 59 1.43 -1.94 -16.29
CA VAL A 59 2.16 -2.27 -17.53
C VAL A 59 2.01 -1.18 -18.60
N PRO A 60 0.79 -0.65 -18.88
CA PRO A 60 0.63 0.48 -19.79
C PRO A 60 1.36 1.75 -19.36
N SER A 61 1.40 2.04 -18.05
CA SER A 61 2.07 3.25 -17.53
C SER A 61 3.58 3.24 -17.76
N GLY A 62 4.22 2.07 -17.58
CA GLY A 62 5.64 1.91 -17.91
C GLY A 62 5.96 2.23 -19.36
N ALA A 63 5.19 1.66 -20.30
CA ALA A 63 5.34 1.96 -21.72
C ALA A 63 5.04 3.44 -22.04
N LEU A 64 4.05 4.03 -21.36
CA LEU A 64 3.70 5.44 -21.52
C LEU A 64 4.82 6.37 -21.02
N ALA A 65 5.54 5.99 -19.93
CA ALA A 65 6.69 6.73 -19.43
C ALA A 65 7.79 6.91 -20.48
N ASP A 66 8.05 5.87 -21.26
CA ASP A 66 9.07 5.90 -22.30
C ASP A 66 8.64 6.76 -23.51
N ILE A 67 7.34 6.84 -23.79
CA ILE A 67 6.78 7.58 -24.95
C ILE A 67 6.62 9.08 -24.66
N ILE A 68 5.83 9.41 -23.61
CA ILE A 68 5.48 10.83 -23.32
C ILE A 68 6.53 11.54 -22.46
N GLY A 69 7.41 10.78 -21.84
CA GLY A 69 8.42 11.27 -20.90
C GLY A 69 8.07 11.04 -19.44
N ARG A 70 9.06 10.62 -18.67
CA ARG A 70 8.90 10.29 -17.25
C ARG A 70 8.40 11.48 -16.44
N ARG A 71 8.93 12.68 -16.67
CA ARG A 71 8.47 13.90 -16.02
C ARG A 71 6.98 14.17 -16.26
N ARG A 72 6.52 14.07 -17.51
CA ARG A 72 5.10 14.31 -17.85
C ARG A 72 4.19 13.31 -17.18
N LEU A 73 4.61 12.04 -17.09
CA LEU A 73 3.86 11.00 -16.41
C LEU A 73 3.78 11.26 -14.89
N LEU A 74 4.87 11.71 -14.26
CA LEU A 74 4.88 12.09 -12.85
C LEU A 74 4.01 13.32 -12.56
N VAL A 75 4.00 14.32 -13.45
CA VAL A 75 3.09 15.47 -13.35
C VAL A 75 1.63 15.01 -13.46
N PHE A 76 1.33 14.09 -14.37
CA PHE A 76 0.01 13.49 -14.50
C PHE A 76 -0.39 12.75 -13.21
N ALA A 77 0.49 11.89 -12.65
CA ALA A 77 0.25 11.16 -11.42
C ALA A 77 -0.07 12.08 -10.23
N THR A 78 0.72 13.14 -10.06
CA THR A 78 0.52 14.12 -8.97
C THR A 78 -0.71 15.00 -9.18
N SER A 79 -1.06 15.32 -10.42
CA SER A 79 -2.31 16.03 -10.74
C SER A 79 -3.53 15.17 -10.40
N ILE A 80 -3.48 13.88 -10.74
CA ILE A 80 -4.53 12.93 -10.33
C ILE A 80 -4.60 12.83 -8.82
N MET A 81 -3.46 12.77 -8.10
CA MET A 81 -3.46 12.75 -6.63
C MET A 81 -4.18 13.96 -6.03
N ILE A 82 -3.98 15.16 -6.57
CA ILE A 82 -4.69 16.37 -6.12
C ILE A 82 -6.19 16.22 -6.34
N ILE A 83 -6.61 15.73 -7.50
CA ILE A 83 -8.02 15.55 -7.85
C ILE A 83 -8.64 14.48 -6.94
N GLU A 84 -8.00 13.31 -6.79
CA GLU A 84 -8.54 12.17 -6.06
C GLU A 84 -8.71 12.45 -4.56
N VAL A 85 -7.75 13.18 -3.96
CA VAL A 85 -7.86 13.61 -2.56
C VAL A 85 -8.83 14.79 -2.44
N GLY A 86 -8.83 15.72 -3.40
CA GLY A 86 -9.72 16.87 -3.40
C GLY A 86 -11.20 16.48 -3.42
N ILE A 87 -11.61 15.54 -4.28
CA ILE A 87 -13.03 15.14 -4.37
C ILE A 87 -13.55 14.54 -3.06
N ILE A 88 -12.76 13.76 -2.32
CA ILE A 88 -13.18 13.20 -1.03
C ILE A 88 -13.06 14.21 0.12
N SER A 89 -12.14 15.18 0.02
CA SER A 89 -11.96 16.21 1.06
C SER A 89 -13.16 17.14 1.19
N PHE A 90 -13.81 17.46 0.06
CA PHE A 90 -14.85 18.49 -0.02
C PHE A 90 -16.26 17.93 -0.31
N ILE A 91 -16.43 16.60 -0.37
CA ILE A 91 -17.75 16.00 -0.60
C ILE A 91 -18.72 16.29 0.56
N PRO A 92 -19.95 16.73 0.29
CA PRO A 92 -20.99 16.84 1.32
C PRO A 92 -21.50 15.43 1.72
N LYS A 93 -21.83 15.26 3.00
CA LYS A 93 -22.26 13.96 3.57
C LYS A 93 -23.77 13.71 3.45
N ASN A 94 -24.42 14.24 2.40
CA ASN A 94 -25.88 14.29 2.33
C ASN A 94 -26.54 13.10 1.62
N ASN A 95 -25.76 12.28 0.87
CA ASN A 95 -26.33 11.19 0.07
C ASN A 95 -25.35 10.01 0.00
N PRO A 96 -25.70 8.84 0.59
CA PRO A 96 -24.84 7.65 0.62
C PRO A 96 -24.42 7.16 -0.78
N SER A 97 -25.33 7.20 -1.76
CA SER A 97 -25.03 6.76 -3.12
C SER A 97 -23.99 7.65 -3.80
N ILE A 98 -24.08 8.97 -3.60
CA ILE A 98 -23.09 9.92 -4.13
C ILE A 98 -21.73 9.69 -3.45
N ILE A 99 -21.73 9.46 -2.15
CA ILE A 99 -20.49 9.17 -1.39
C ILE A 99 -19.80 7.92 -1.98
N PHE A 100 -20.55 6.83 -2.17
CA PHE A 100 -19.98 5.60 -2.74
C PHE A 100 -19.37 5.84 -4.14
N ILE A 101 -20.09 6.55 -5.03
CA ILE A 101 -19.60 6.85 -6.38
C ILE A 101 -18.34 7.72 -6.34
N VAL A 102 -18.28 8.72 -5.47
CA VAL A 102 -17.12 9.60 -5.34
C VAL A 102 -15.90 8.82 -4.79
N PHE A 103 -16.12 7.95 -3.80
CA PHE A 103 -15.06 7.09 -3.30
C PHE A 103 -14.63 6.04 -4.34
N LEU A 104 -15.54 5.56 -5.19
CA LEU A 104 -15.21 4.69 -6.32
C LEU A 104 -14.29 5.41 -7.32
N ILE A 105 -14.63 6.63 -7.69
CA ILE A 105 -13.80 7.48 -8.57
C ILE A 105 -12.44 7.73 -7.89
N ASN A 106 -12.42 8.06 -6.59
CA ASN A 106 -11.17 8.22 -5.83
C ASN A 106 -10.31 6.96 -5.91
N ARG A 107 -10.85 5.75 -5.72
CA ARG A 107 -10.08 4.50 -5.78
C ARG A 107 -9.50 4.24 -7.16
N ILE A 108 -10.25 4.50 -8.22
CA ILE A 108 -9.76 4.39 -9.61
C ILE A 108 -8.65 5.41 -9.86
N LEU A 109 -8.86 6.67 -9.52
CA LEU A 109 -7.86 7.72 -9.70
C LEU A 109 -6.59 7.45 -8.87
N SER A 110 -6.75 7.02 -7.61
CA SER A 110 -5.63 6.66 -6.75
C SER A 110 -4.81 5.49 -7.33
N GLY A 111 -5.47 4.45 -7.86
CA GLY A 111 -4.80 3.34 -8.53
C GLY A 111 -4.05 3.77 -9.80
N LEU A 112 -4.65 4.66 -10.59
CA LEU A 112 -3.99 5.24 -11.78
C LEU A 112 -2.78 6.10 -11.41
N ALA A 113 -2.89 6.93 -10.36
CA ALA A 113 -1.78 7.76 -9.88
C ALA A 113 -0.61 6.91 -9.40
N GLU A 114 -0.89 5.85 -8.63
CA GLU A 114 0.11 4.90 -8.14
C GLU A 114 0.82 4.19 -9.29
N ALA A 115 0.06 3.64 -10.24
CA ALA A 115 0.62 2.97 -11.42
C ALA A 115 1.43 3.92 -12.31
N ALA A 116 1.00 5.17 -12.48
CA ALA A 116 1.71 6.16 -13.27
C ALA A 116 3.01 6.65 -12.61
N ALA A 117 3.06 6.68 -11.27
CA ALA A 117 4.27 7.05 -10.53
C ALA A 117 5.28 5.89 -10.47
N SER A 118 4.79 4.64 -10.45
CA SER A 118 5.60 3.43 -10.30
C SER A 118 6.68 3.32 -11.38
N GLY A 119 7.94 3.26 -10.96
CA GLY A 119 9.10 3.12 -11.83
C GLY A 119 9.55 4.38 -12.57
N ALA A 120 8.65 5.29 -12.94
CA ALA A 120 8.98 6.53 -13.61
C ALA A 120 9.82 7.47 -12.72
N ASP A 121 9.54 7.48 -11.45
CA ASP A 121 10.20 8.30 -10.43
C ASP A 121 11.65 7.86 -10.15
N GLU A 122 11.88 6.58 -9.96
CA GLU A 122 13.24 6.04 -9.79
C GLU A 122 14.06 6.18 -11.06
N ALA A 123 13.43 5.94 -12.21
CA ALA A 123 14.09 6.01 -13.50
C ALA A 123 14.58 7.43 -13.83
N ILE A 124 13.78 8.49 -13.59
CA ILE A 124 14.22 9.88 -13.84
C ILE A 124 15.38 10.28 -12.91
N ALA A 125 15.36 9.81 -11.67
CA ALA A 125 16.43 10.08 -10.70
C ALA A 125 17.73 9.34 -11.08
N TYR A 126 17.63 8.06 -11.45
CA TYR A 126 18.77 7.25 -11.88
C TYR A 126 19.43 7.82 -13.14
N ASP A 127 18.63 8.17 -14.15
CA ASP A 127 19.16 8.74 -15.40
C ASP A 127 19.80 10.11 -15.16
N SER A 128 19.25 10.93 -14.25
CA SER A 128 19.88 12.21 -13.87
C SER A 128 21.22 12.00 -13.19
N LEU A 129 21.32 10.96 -12.34
CA LEU A 129 22.57 10.59 -11.70
C LEU A 129 23.59 10.06 -12.71
N ALA A 130 23.14 9.30 -13.71
CA ALA A 130 23.99 8.80 -14.79
C ALA A 130 24.52 9.92 -15.71
N ALA A 131 23.68 10.93 -15.95
CA ALA A 131 24.04 12.06 -16.83
C ALA A 131 24.98 13.09 -16.17
N GLU A 132 24.77 13.39 -14.89
CA GLU A 132 25.44 14.51 -14.21
C GLU A 132 26.40 14.10 -13.07
N GLY A 133 26.29 12.85 -12.58
CA GLY A 133 26.98 12.37 -11.39
C GLY A 133 27.71 11.04 -11.53
N ASP A 134 27.68 10.22 -10.47
CA ASP A 134 28.27 8.91 -10.40
C ASP A 134 27.20 7.87 -10.01
N VAL A 135 26.84 7.00 -10.94
CA VAL A 135 25.84 5.93 -10.75
C VAL A 135 26.15 5.02 -9.55
N ARG A 136 27.43 4.88 -9.17
CA ARG A 136 27.84 4.10 -7.99
C ARG A 136 27.27 4.68 -6.69
N GLN A 137 26.87 5.96 -6.69
CA GLN A 137 26.21 6.63 -5.56
C GLN A 137 24.71 6.33 -5.45
N TRP A 138 24.10 5.56 -6.36
CA TRP A 138 22.67 5.24 -6.32
C TRP A 138 22.25 4.60 -4.99
N GLY A 139 23.04 3.70 -4.45
CA GLY A 139 22.76 3.11 -3.12
C GLY A 139 22.65 4.15 -2.01
N ARG A 140 23.47 5.23 -2.06
CA ARG A 140 23.40 6.33 -1.10
C ARG A 140 22.15 7.20 -1.30
N VAL A 141 21.71 7.39 -2.54
CA VAL A 141 20.43 8.08 -2.84
C VAL A 141 19.26 7.31 -2.25
N LEU A 142 19.22 5.99 -2.45
CA LEU A 142 18.19 5.13 -1.87
C LEU A 142 18.21 5.12 -0.34
N GLU A 143 19.38 5.06 0.27
CA GLU A 143 19.53 5.13 1.74
C GLU A 143 18.91 6.42 2.30
N ILE A 144 19.24 7.56 1.70
CA ILE A 144 18.73 8.86 2.13
C ILE A 144 17.23 8.97 1.85
N LEU A 145 16.77 8.49 0.69
CA LEU A 145 15.33 8.40 0.37
C LEU A 145 14.57 7.64 1.46
N MET A 146 15.01 6.42 1.78
CA MET A 146 14.34 5.58 2.80
C MET A 146 14.29 6.27 4.16
N ARG A 147 15.35 6.98 4.54
CA ARG A 147 15.41 7.74 5.79
C ARG A 147 14.34 8.86 5.81
N PHE A 148 14.28 9.67 4.75
CA PHE A 148 13.29 10.76 4.65
C PHE A 148 11.86 10.24 4.53
N GLN A 149 11.63 9.15 3.78
CA GLN A 149 10.32 8.50 3.71
C GLN A 149 9.87 7.97 5.07
N SER A 150 10.76 7.34 5.84
CA SER A 150 10.44 6.86 7.19
C SER A 150 10.05 8.01 8.13
N ILE A 151 10.81 9.12 8.09
CA ILE A 151 10.48 10.32 8.90
C ILE A 151 9.13 10.89 8.46
N GLY A 152 8.92 11.07 7.15
CA GLY A 152 7.65 11.57 6.59
C GLY A 152 6.47 10.67 6.96
N PHE A 153 6.65 9.35 6.90
CA PHE A 153 5.64 8.38 7.30
C PHE A 153 5.30 8.48 8.79
N ILE A 154 6.30 8.54 9.68
CA ILE A 154 6.08 8.69 11.13
C ILE A 154 5.31 9.97 11.43
N ILE A 155 5.69 11.09 10.80
CA ILE A 155 4.99 12.37 10.96
C ILE A 155 3.55 12.27 10.45
N ALA A 156 3.34 11.72 9.25
CA ALA A 156 2.01 11.59 8.67
C ALA A 156 1.10 10.69 9.50
N MET A 157 1.61 9.56 9.97
CA MET A 157 0.85 8.64 10.84
C MET A 157 0.48 9.29 12.17
N SER A 158 1.45 9.89 12.87
CA SER A 158 1.23 10.47 14.21
C SER A 158 0.32 11.71 14.16
N VAL A 159 0.60 12.65 13.26
CA VAL A 159 -0.20 13.86 13.10
C VAL A 159 -1.57 13.55 12.56
N GLY A 160 -1.66 12.64 11.56
CA GLY A 160 -2.92 12.25 10.95
C GLY A 160 -3.92 11.68 11.95
N ALA A 161 -3.48 10.76 12.81
CA ALA A 161 -4.32 10.21 13.88
C ALA A 161 -4.68 11.27 14.94
N ALA A 162 -3.71 12.11 15.33
CA ALA A 162 -3.91 13.14 16.34
C ALA A 162 -4.97 14.17 15.94
N ILE A 163 -4.94 14.64 14.69
CA ILE A 163 -5.90 15.65 14.20
C ILE A 163 -7.25 15.05 13.80
N TYR A 164 -7.33 13.73 13.67
CA TYR A 164 -8.58 13.03 13.42
C TYR A 164 -9.44 12.89 14.66
N ASP A 165 -8.83 12.76 15.86
CA ASP A 165 -9.49 12.55 17.15
C ASP A 165 -10.01 13.88 17.73
N PRO A 166 -11.34 14.12 17.76
CA PRO A 166 -11.90 15.35 18.29
C PRO A 166 -11.59 15.54 19.79
N ASN A 167 -11.52 14.45 20.56
CA ASN A 167 -11.26 14.52 22.01
C ASN A 167 -9.83 15.01 22.30
N LEU A 168 -8.85 14.58 21.49
CA LEU A 168 -7.48 15.05 21.64
C LEU A 168 -7.38 16.53 21.24
N LEU A 169 -8.01 16.95 20.14
CA LEU A 169 -8.00 18.34 19.70
C LEU A 169 -8.66 19.27 20.73
N GLU A 170 -9.79 18.87 21.33
CA GLU A 170 -10.44 19.63 22.39
C GLU A 170 -9.53 19.78 23.63
N LYS A 171 -8.84 18.69 24.04
CA LYS A 171 -7.88 18.74 25.15
C LYS A 171 -6.74 19.71 24.86
N VAL A 172 -6.20 19.68 23.65
CA VAL A 172 -5.13 20.61 23.23
C VAL A 172 -5.65 22.05 23.21
N CYS A 173 -6.84 22.31 22.66
CA CYS A 173 -7.42 23.65 22.65
C CYS A 173 -7.67 24.18 24.08
N ARG A 174 -8.19 23.34 24.98
CA ARG A 174 -8.39 23.72 26.40
C ARG A 174 -7.08 24.06 27.10
N PHE A 175 -6.00 23.35 26.81
CA PHE A 175 -4.68 23.67 27.34
C PHE A 175 -4.22 25.09 26.96
N PHE A 176 -4.62 25.56 25.75
CA PHE A 176 -4.37 26.93 25.30
C PHE A 176 -5.50 27.93 25.65
N ASN A 177 -6.43 27.56 26.56
CA ASN A 177 -7.59 28.37 26.98
C ASN A 177 -8.61 28.65 25.85
N PHE A 178 -8.66 27.83 24.80
CA PHE A 178 -9.70 27.90 23.79
C PHE A 178 -10.81 26.88 24.10
N ALA A 179 -12.06 27.34 24.29
CA ALA A 179 -13.22 26.50 24.46
C ALA A 179 -13.88 26.21 23.11
N ILE A 180 -13.25 25.33 22.32
CA ILE A 180 -13.74 24.91 21.01
C ILE A 180 -14.18 23.45 21.10
N HIS A 181 -15.38 23.16 20.59
CA HIS A 181 -15.88 21.79 20.43
C HIS A 181 -15.76 21.36 18.97
N PHE A 182 -15.18 20.18 18.76
CA PHE A 182 -15.00 19.59 17.44
C PHE A 182 -15.94 18.40 17.27
N SER A 183 -16.69 18.35 16.17
CA SER A 183 -17.41 17.15 15.76
C SER A 183 -16.50 16.20 14.99
N GLN A 184 -16.75 14.89 15.06
CA GLN A 184 -16.04 13.89 14.23
C GLN A 184 -16.16 14.20 12.75
N GLU A 185 -17.31 14.72 12.31
CA GLU A 185 -17.56 15.13 10.92
C GLU A 185 -16.61 16.23 10.43
N THR A 186 -16.17 17.10 11.32
CA THR A 186 -15.19 18.14 11.02
C THR A 186 -13.75 17.57 11.03
N THR A 187 -13.40 16.85 12.08
CA THR A 187 -12.01 16.39 12.29
C THR A 187 -11.61 15.29 11.34
N MET A 188 -12.53 14.44 10.89
CA MET A 188 -12.24 13.40 9.89
C MET A 188 -11.71 13.94 8.56
N ARG A 189 -11.95 15.24 8.26
CA ARG A 189 -11.49 15.90 7.03
C ARG A 189 -10.08 16.47 7.16
N PHE A 190 -9.58 16.74 8.36
CA PHE A 190 -8.27 17.35 8.57
C PHE A 190 -7.11 16.55 7.97
N PRO A 191 -7.03 15.21 8.14
CA PRO A 191 -6.01 14.40 7.49
C PRO A 191 -6.09 14.45 5.96
N LEU A 192 -7.30 14.58 5.40
CA LEU A 192 -7.50 14.73 3.96
C LEU A 192 -6.97 16.07 3.46
N TYR A 193 -7.25 17.18 4.19
CA TYR A 193 -6.75 18.51 3.83
C TYR A 193 -5.21 18.57 3.84
N LEU A 194 -4.57 17.96 4.87
CA LEU A 194 -3.12 17.89 4.90
C LEU A 194 -2.56 17.04 3.75
N THR A 195 -3.21 15.92 3.43
CA THR A 195 -2.81 15.08 2.29
C THR A 195 -3.01 15.82 0.96
N PHE A 196 -4.06 16.61 0.82
CA PHE A 196 -4.31 17.46 -0.35
C PHE A 196 -3.17 18.49 -0.55
N ILE A 197 -2.73 19.14 0.55
CA ILE A 197 -1.58 20.04 0.53
C ILE A 197 -0.31 19.31 0.09
N LEU A 198 -0.06 18.08 0.59
CA LEU A 198 1.08 17.27 0.14
C LEU A 198 0.97 16.90 -1.35
N GLY A 199 -0.24 16.66 -1.86
CA GLY A 199 -0.47 16.46 -3.29
C GLY A 199 -0.02 17.68 -4.13
N ILE A 200 -0.36 18.89 -3.67
CA ILE A 200 0.09 20.14 -4.30
C ILE A 200 1.63 20.24 -4.23
N CYS A 201 2.24 19.96 -3.07
CA CYS A 201 3.69 19.94 -2.92
C CYS A 201 4.36 18.92 -3.85
N ALA A 202 3.80 17.72 -3.97
CA ALA A 202 4.27 16.70 -4.90
C ALA A 202 4.20 17.18 -6.36
N CYS A 203 3.10 17.82 -6.75
CA CYS A 203 2.93 18.38 -8.09
C CYS A 203 3.97 19.49 -8.39
N ILE A 204 4.21 20.38 -7.44
CA ILE A 204 5.26 21.41 -7.58
C ILE A 204 6.64 20.78 -7.76
N THR A 205 6.95 19.70 -7.03
CA THR A 205 8.24 19.03 -7.19
C THR A 205 8.38 18.39 -8.58
N THR A 206 7.34 17.70 -9.08
CA THR A 206 7.38 17.07 -10.41
C THR A 206 7.40 18.09 -11.56
N LEU A 207 6.74 19.22 -11.40
CA LEU A 207 6.81 20.35 -12.37
C LEU A 207 8.22 20.93 -12.48
N ARG A 208 9.01 20.90 -11.41
CA ARG A 208 10.39 21.39 -11.39
C ARG A 208 11.41 20.36 -11.84
N MET A 209 11.05 19.06 -11.95
CA MET A 209 11.94 18.05 -12.51
C MET A 209 12.24 18.32 -13.99
N LYS A 210 13.38 17.83 -14.45
CA LYS A 210 13.77 17.89 -15.87
C LYS A 210 14.00 16.48 -16.39
N ASP A 211 13.53 16.18 -17.59
CA ASP A 211 13.89 14.95 -18.28
C ASP A 211 15.35 15.05 -18.75
N PRO A 212 16.25 14.18 -18.28
CA PRO A 212 17.67 14.25 -18.65
C PRO A 212 17.92 13.91 -20.13
N ASP A 213 17.01 13.19 -20.75
CA ASP A 213 17.15 12.69 -22.13
C ASP A 213 15.99 13.13 -23.03
N GLN A 214 16.07 14.38 -23.56
CA GLN A 214 15.10 14.88 -24.52
C GLN A 214 15.47 14.58 -25.99
N SER A 215 16.71 14.13 -26.27
CA SER A 215 17.26 14.07 -27.63
C SER A 215 16.92 12.80 -28.42
N SER A 216 16.45 11.75 -27.77
CA SER A 216 16.24 10.42 -28.41
C SER A 216 14.79 9.98 -28.55
N ARG A 217 13.81 10.82 -28.21
CA ARG A 217 12.40 10.42 -28.25
C ARG A 217 11.77 10.63 -29.60
N SER A 218 11.47 9.53 -30.29
CA SER A 218 10.61 9.55 -31.48
C SER A 218 9.16 9.83 -31.07
N SER A 219 8.53 10.80 -31.75
CA SER A 219 7.15 11.25 -31.50
C SER A 219 6.06 10.25 -31.89
N ASP A 220 6.43 9.11 -32.44
CA ASP A 220 5.46 8.11 -32.89
C ASP A 220 5.17 7.07 -31.83
N LEU A 221 3.98 7.15 -31.23
CA LEU A 221 3.36 6.12 -30.41
C LEU A 221 3.30 4.79 -31.17
N LYS A 222 4.33 3.96 -31.03
CA LYS A 222 4.28 2.61 -31.59
C LYS A 222 3.42 1.75 -30.66
N LYS A 223 2.20 1.40 -31.09
CA LYS A 223 1.37 0.32 -30.50
C LYS A 223 2.19 -0.95 -30.20
N SER A 224 3.34 -1.11 -30.88
CA SER A 224 4.28 -2.20 -30.66
C SER A 224 4.92 -2.20 -29.28
N GLU A 225 5.17 -1.04 -28.65
CA GLU A 225 5.90 -0.94 -27.37
C GLU A 225 5.02 -1.37 -26.18
N ILE A 226 3.75 -0.94 -26.14
CA ILE A 226 2.78 -1.41 -25.14
C ILE A 226 2.58 -2.93 -25.29
N ARG A 227 2.41 -3.42 -26.53
CA ARG A 227 2.27 -4.85 -26.79
C ARG A 227 3.53 -5.63 -26.39
N GLN A 228 4.69 -5.05 -26.56
CA GLN A 228 5.98 -5.65 -26.16
C GLN A 228 6.09 -5.72 -24.62
N ALA A 229 5.73 -4.67 -23.89
CA ALA A 229 5.71 -4.66 -22.43
C ALA A 229 4.76 -5.75 -21.87
N PHE A 230 3.53 -5.83 -22.40
CA PHE A 230 2.63 -6.94 -22.06
C PHE A 230 3.20 -8.31 -22.38
N SER A 231 3.84 -8.46 -23.55
CA SER A 231 4.49 -9.71 -23.97
C SER A 231 5.61 -10.11 -23.02
N LEU A 232 6.42 -9.16 -22.54
CA LEU A 232 7.49 -9.41 -21.56
C LEU A 232 6.92 -9.85 -20.20
N THR A 233 5.88 -9.18 -19.72
CA THR A 233 5.20 -9.56 -18.47
C THR A 233 4.58 -10.97 -18.56
N LEU A 234 3.95 -11.29 -19.69
CA LEU A 234 3.42 -12.64 -19.94
C LEU A 234 4.52 -13.70 -20.06
N LYS A 235 5.67 -13.36 -20.65
CA LYS A 235 6.83 -14.27 -20.71
C LYS A 235 7.38 -14.55 -19.30
N ALA A 236 7.47 -13.54 -18.44
CA ALA A 236 7.86 -13.73 -17.05
C ALA A 236 6.87 -14.61 -16.28
N GLY A 237 5.56 -14.37 -16.46
CA GLY A 237 4.53 -15.23 -15.89
C GLY A 237 4.68 -16.69 -16.34
N ARG A 238 4.90 -16.92 -17.65
CA ARG A 238 5.13 -18.27 -18.18
C ARG A 238 6.41 -18.92 -17.63
N TRP A 239 7.47 -18.15 -17.44
CA TRP A 239 8.70 -18.64 -16.83
C TRP A 239 8.48 -19.02 -15.35
N ILE A 240 7.74 -18.20 -14.58
CA ILE A 240 7.39 -18.51 -13.20
C ILE A 240 6.59 -19.80 -13.11
N LEU A 241 5.56 -19.97 -13.97
CA LEU A 241 4.74 -21.19 -14.01
C LEU A 241 5.56 -22.44 -14.37
N LYS A 242 6.67 -22.30 -15.11
CA LYS A 242 7.57 -23.40 -15.49
C LYS A 242 8.72 -23.63 -14.51
N THR A 243 8.90 -22.75 -13.52
CA THR A 243 10.01 -22.82 -12.55
C THR A 243 9.42 -23.14 -11.16
N PRO A 244 9.45 -24.42 -10.70
CA PRO A 244 8.76 -24.85 -9.50
C PRO A 244 9.03 -24.01 -8.27
N PHE A 245 10.31 -23.69 -8.04
CA PHE A 245 10.69 -22.89 -6.88
C PHE A 245 10.22 -21.42 -6.98
N ALA A 246 10.29 -20.79 -8.16
CA ALA A 246 9.79 -19.44 -8.36
C ALA A 246 8.26 -19.38 -8.17
N LEU A 247 7.52 -20.35 -8.70
CA LEU A 247 6.08 -20.47 -8.49
C LEU A 247 5.76 -20.63 -7.00
N CYS A 248 6.45 -21.52 -6.29
CA CYS A 248 6.27 -21.71 -4.85
C CYS A 248 6.48 -20.41 -4.08
N VAL A 249 7.53 -19.64 -4.39
CA VAL A 249 7.83 -18.36 -3.72
C VAL A 249 6.77 -17.29 -4.02
N ILE A 250 6.26 -17.22 -5.25
CA ILE A 250 5.17 -16.28 -5.61
C ILE A 250 3.87 -16.65 -4.90
N LEU A 251 3.47 -17.94 -4.92
CA LEU A 251 2.28 -18.40 -4.21
C LEU A 251 2.38 -18.19 -2.70
N PHE A 252 3.55 -18.45 -2.11
CA PHE A 252 3.86 -18.08 -0.72
C PHE A 252 3.61 -16.59 -0.46
N GLY A 253 4.16 -15.72 -1.31
CA GLY A 253 3.94 -14.29 -1.19
C GLY A 253 2.47 -13.90 -1.34
N MET A 254 1.75 -14.44 -2.33
CA MET A 254 0.31 -14.20 -2.51
C MET A 254 -0.52 -14.63 -1.28
N MET A 255 -0.13 -15.73 -0.65
CA MET A 255 -0.81 -16.25 0.53
C MET A 255 -0.74 -15.26 1.69
N PHE A 256 0.47 -14.86 2.05
CA PHE A 256 0.67 -13.98 3.22
C PHE A 256 0.27 -12.54 2.92
N ASP A 257 0.70 -12.00 1.78
CA ASP A 257 0.40 -10.63 1.40
C ASP A 257 -1.12 -10.41 1.31
N GLY A 258 -1.86 -11.29 0.64
CA GLY A 258 -3.29 -11.12 0.42
C GLY A 258 -4.08 -10.98 1.73
N ILE A 259 -3.96 -11.93 2.65
CA ILE A 259 -4.72 -11.93 3.91
C ILE A 259 -4.18 -10.88 4.91
N ILE A 260 -2.85 -10.83 5.09
CA ILE A 260 -2.27 -9.92 6.09
C ILE A 260 -2.45 -8.47 5.65
N ARG A 261 -2.28 -8.16 4.36
CA ARG A 261 -2.55 -6.82 3.82
C ARG A 261 -4.01 -6.42 4.05
N MET A 262 -4.95 -7.36 3.89
CA MET A 262 -6.36 -7.09 4.16
C MET A 262 -6.60 -6.76 5.64
N VAL A 263 -6.00 -7.51 6.56
CA VAL A 263 -6.07 -7.23 8.01
C VAL A 263 -5.40 -5.88 8.33
N ILE A 264 -4.24 -5.58 7.74
CA ILE A 264 -3.59 -4.26 7.88
C ILE A 264 -4.50 -3.15 7.35
N THR A 265 -5.16 -3.36 6.22
CA THR A 265 -6.09 -2.39 5.65
C THR A 265 -7.28 -2.14 6.57
N LEU A 266 -7.78 -3.17 7.27
CA LEU A 266 -8.86 -3.07 8.24
C LEU A 266 -8.39 -2.69 9.65
N SER A 267 -7.11 -2.42 9.86
CA SER A 267 -6.52 -2.27 11.20
C SER A 267 -7.15 -1.15 12.03
N SER A 268 -7.50 -0.01 11.43
CA SER A 268 -8.12 1.09 12.18
C SER A 268 -9.51 0.71 12.72
N GLN A 269 -10.29 -0.08 11.98
CA GLN A 269 -11.55 -0.62 12.47
C GLN A 269 -11.30 -1.64 13.59
N TYR A 270 -10.33 -2.54 13.45
CA TYR A 270 -9.94 -3.46 14.49
C TYR A 270 -9.52 -2.72 15.78
N TYR A 271 -8.76 -1.63 15.67
CA TYR A 271 -8.34 -0.82 16.82
C TYR A 271 -9.53 -0.18 17.54
N ARG A 272 -10.56 0.29 16.82
CA ARG A 272 -11.83 0.73 17.40
C ARG A 272 -12.51 -0.41 18.18
N MET A 273 -12.56 -1.62 17.61
CA MET A 273 -13.21 -2.78 18.22
C MET A 273 -12.52 -3.25 19.51
N ILE A 274 -11.22 -3.00 19.65
CA ILE A 274 -10.47 -3.27 20.90
C ILE A 274 -10.33 -2.02 21.79
N GLU A 275 -11.18 -1.01 21.57
CA GLU A 275 -11.33 0.20 22.41
C GLU A 275 -10.07 1.09 22.48
N LEU A 276 -9.19 1.06 21.47
CA LEU A 276 -8.05 1.95 21.42
C LEU A 276 -8.47 3.37 21.00
N PRO A 277 -7.98 4.43 21.67
CA PRO A 277 -8.20 5.80 21.24
C PRO A 277 -7.63 6.06 19.85
N GLU A 278 -8.38 6.75 18.98
CA GLU A 278 -8.01 6.99 17.58
C GLU A 278 -6.68 7.74 17.42
N SER A 279 -6.40 8.66 18.33
CA SER A 279 -5.11 9.36 18.42
C SER A 279 -3.89 8.45 18.57
N THR A 280 -4.07 7.22 19.08
CA THR A 280 -2.98 6.25 19.26
C THR A 280 -2.65 5.47 17.98
N PHE A 281 -3.54 5.45 16.98
CA PHE A 281 -3.35 4.66 15.75
C PHE A 281 -2.10 5.07 14.98
N GLY A 282 -1.75 6.35 15.01
CA GLY A 282 -0.52 6.85 14.40
C GLY A 282 0.76 6.36 15.11
N ILE A 283 0.73 6.29 16.43
CA ILE A 283 1.84 5.76 17.24
C ILE A 283 2.02 4.27 16.92
N ILE A 284 0.92 3.51 16.84
CA ILE A 284 0.95 2.10 16.48
C ILE A 284 1.54 1.90 15.10
N GLY A 285 1.11 2.69 14.09
CA GLY A 285 1.68 2.65 12.76
C GLY A 285 3.18 2.95 12.75
N SER A 286 3.64 3.88 13.57
CA SER A 286 5.06 4.19 13.74
C SER A 286 5.84 3.05 14.38
N LEU A 287 5.27 2.36 15.38
CA LEU A 287 5.86 1.15 15.99
C LEU A 287 5.97 0.01 14.96
N VAL A 288 4.92 -0.20 14.16
CA VAL A 288 4.94 -1.19 13.07
C VAL A 288 6.04 -0.88 12.05
N ALA A 289 6.25 0.40 11.70
CA ALA A 289 7.33 0.79 10.81
C ALA A 289 8.72 0.43 11.34
N MET A 290 8.93 0.39 12.68
CA MET A 290 10.19 -0.05 13.29
C MET A 290 10.51 -1.53 13.02
N PHE A 291 9.51 -2.36 12.70
CA PHE A 291 9.76 -3.75 12.27
C PHE A 291 10.64 -3.81 11.02
N GLY A 292 10.54 -2.81 10.13
CA GLY A 292 11.41 -2.68 8.97
C GLY A 292 12.91 -2.53 9.31
N LEU A 293 13.25 -2.14 10.54
CA LEU A 293 14.65 -2.02 11.01
C LEU A 293 15.17 -3.32 11.64
N VAL A 294 14.29 -4.08 12.28
CA VAL A 294 14.65 -5.25 13.10
C VAL A 294 14.48 -6.56 12.31
N ILE A 295 13.32 -6.75 11.70
CA ILE A 295 12.95 -8.01 11.04
C ILE A 295 13.89 -8.39 9.89
N PRO A 296 14.37 -7.48 9.02
CA PRO A 296 15.30 -7.86 7.95
C PRO A 296 16.60 -8.50 8.45
N LYS A 297 17.09 -8.07 9.62
CA LYS A 297 18.30 -8.67 10.23
C LYS A 297 18.04 -10.11 10.68
N ILE A 298 16.88 -10.37 11.29
CA ILE A 298 16.45 -11.71 11.73
C ILE A 298 16.19 -12.58 10.50
N ALA A 299 15.45 -12.08 9.53
CA ALA A 299 15.10 -12.79 8.30
C ALA A 299 16.35 -13.18 7.50
N LYS A 300 17.34 -12.28 7.41
CA LYS A 300 18.65 -12.59 6.79
C LYS A 300 19.33 -13.77 7.49
N LYS A 301 19.41 -13.77 8.82
CA LYS A 301 20.02 -14.86 9.58
C LYS A 301 19.27 -16.19 9.35
N ILE A 302 17.95 -16.14 9.21
CA ILE A 302 17.13 -17.32 8.89
C ILE A 302 17.49 -17.86 7.49
N THR A 303 17.56 -16.99 6.47
CA THR A 303 17.86 -17.40 5.09
C THR A 303 19.28 -17.93 4.90
N GLU A 304 20.23 -17.51 5.74
CA GLU A 304 21.63 -17.97 5.72
C GLU A 304 21.81 -19.34 6.41
N ASN A 305 21.01 -19.63 7.45
CA ASN A 305 21.23 -20.79 8.31
C ASN A 305 20.18 -21.91 8.17
N HIS A 306 19.04 -21.64 7.48
CA HIS A 306 17.93 -22.58 7.40
C HIS A 306 17.41 -22.73 5.97
N PRO A 307 16.79 -23.87 5.63
CA PRO A 307 16.16 -24.08 4.33
C PRO A 307 14.93 -23.17 4.13
N PRO A 308 14.51 -22.93 2.86
CA PRO A 308 13.33 -22.09 2.56
C PRO A 308 12.04 -22.53 3.25
N SER A 309 11.87 -23.82 3.50
CA SER A 309 10.72 -24.37 4.23
C SER A 309 10.61 -23.83 5.66
N TYR A 310 11.73 -23.56 6.32
CA TYR A 310 11.75 -22.96 7.66
C TYR A 310 11.21 -21.51 7.63
N ALA A 311 11.57 -20.73 6.60
CA ALA A 311 11.02 -19.39 6.41
C ALA A 311 9.50 -19.41 6.20
N LEU A 312 8.98 -20.40 5.46
CA LEU A 312 7.54 -20.62 5.29
C LEU A 312 6.86 -20.91 6.62
N TRP A 313 7.36 -21.90 7.37
CA TRP A 313 6.71 -22.32 8.62
C TRP A 313 6.76 -21.26 9.73
N ILE A 314 7.84 -20.50 9.85
CA ILE A 314 7.91 -19.42 10.85
C ILE A 314 6.92 -18.30 10.51
N THR A 315 6.82 -17.92 9.22
CA THR A 315 5.87 -16.89 8.79
C THR A 315 4.44 -17.37 8.94
N PHE A 316 4.17 -18.65 8.60
CA PHE A 316 2.86 -19.28 8.78
C PHE A 316 2.44 -19.28 10.25
N SER A 317 3.33 -19.72 11.15
CA SER A 317 3.05 -19.77 12.59
C SER A 317 2.78 -18.37 13.16
N LEU A 318 3.56 -17.36 12.76
CA LEU A 318 3.36 -15.98 13.19
C LEU A 318 1.99 -15.45 12.71
N ALA A 319 1.68 -15.64 11.43
CA ALA A 319 0.42 -15.18 10.85
C ALA A 319 -0.78 -15.89 11.50
N LEU A 320 -0.75 -17.23 11.59
CA LEU A 320 -1.85 -18.01 12.16
C LEU A 320 -2.05 -17.70 13.65
N THR A 321 -0.98 -17.66 14.44
CA THR A 321 -1.07 -17.32 15.86
C THR A 321 -1.61 -15.91 16.06
N GLY A 322 -1.08 -14.93 15.30
CA GLY A 322 -1.54 -13.56 15.37
C GLY A 322 -3.02 -13.43 15.01
N LEU A 323 -3.44 -13.97 13.86
CA LEU A 323 -4.84 -13.94 13.41
C LEU A 323 -5.78 -14.63 14.41
N SER A 324 -5.40 -15.81 14.92
CA SER A 324 -6.23 -16.55 15.88
C SER A 324 -6.39 -15.80 17.21
N THR A 325 -5.34 -15.15 17.68
CA THR A 325 -5.41 -14.38 18.93
C THR A 325 -6.08 -13.01 18.73
N MET A 326 -6.01 -12.39 17.54
CA MET A 326 -6.81 -11.20 17.21
C MET A 326 -8.31 -11.47 17.28
N SER A 327 -8.77 -12.69 17.01
CA SER A 327 -10.20 -13.06 17.02
C SER A 327 -10.84 -12.99 18.41
N PHE A 328 -10.07 -12.82 19.49
CA PHE A 328 -10.60 -12.65 20.84
C PHE A 328 -10.96 -11.19 21.17
N PHE A 329 -10.57 -10.23 20.38
CA PHE A 329 -10.85 -8.79 20.55
C PHE A 329 -10.61 -8.26 21.98
N TRP A 330 -9.54 -8.70 22.63
CA TRP A 330 -9.23 -8.23 23.98
C TRP A 330 -9.05 -6.72 24.02
N PRO A 331 -9.84 -5.99 24.83
CA PRO A 331 -9.68 -4.55 24.96
C PRO A 331 -8.22 -4.18 25.25
N TYR A 332 -7.68 -3.20 24.54
CA TYR A 332 -6.28 -2.73 24.58
C TYR A 332 -5.24 -3.81 24.29
N ALA A 333 -5.35 -4.99 24.91
CA ALA A 333 -4.37 -6.08 24.80
C ALA A 333 -4.36 -6.72 23.39
N GLY A 334 -5.43 -6.61 22.62
CA GLY A 334 -5.54 -7.05 21.22
C GLY A 334 -4.51 -6.39 20.29
N LEU A 335 -3.85 -5.33 20.73
CA LEU A 335 -2.73 -4.73 20.00
C LEU A 335 -1.55 -5.71 19.83
N ILE A 336 -1.26 -6.54 20.84
CA ILE A 336 -0.12 -7.49 20.77
C ILE A 336 -0.29 -8.51 19.63
N PRO A 337 -1.45 -9.22 19.52
CA PRO A 337 -1.72 -10.07 18.36
C PRO A 337 -1.64 -9.36 17.00
N ALA A 338 -2.13 -8.13 16.92
CA ALA A 338 -2.04 -7.35 15.70
C ALA A 338 -0.59 -7.11 15.28
N LEU A 339 0.28 -6.72 16.23
CA LEU A 339 1.71 -6.53 15.97
C LEU A 339 2.38 -7.83 15.53
N VAL A 340 2.02 -8.99 16.10
CA VAL A 340 2.51 -10.30 15.68
C VAL A 340 2.10 -10.58 14.23
N THR A 341 0.83 -10.36 13.88
CA THR A 341 0.33 -10.53 12.51
C THR A 341 1.06 -9.62 11.53
N PHE A 342 1.25 -8.34 11.87
CA PHE A 342 1.92 -7.38 11.00
C PHE A 342 3.40 -7.68 10.81
N SER A 343 4.06 -8.28 11.80
CA SER A 343 5.44 -8.73 11.67
C SER A 343 5.62 -9.75 10.55
N ALA A 344 4.64 -10.63 10.35
CA ALA A 344 4.65 -11.64 9.29
C ALA A 344 4.71 -11.00 7.88
N MET A 345 4.15 -9.79 7.68
CA MET A 345 4.24 -9.06 6.42
C MET A 345 5.68 -8.67 6.09
N TYR A 346 6.45 -8.21 7.07
CA TYR A 346 7.86 -7.84 6.90
C TYR A 346 8.73 -9.07 6.60
N PHE A 347 8.46 -10.19 7.29
CA PHE A 347 9.12 -11.47 6.96
C PHE A 347 8.80 -11.91 5.54
N THR A 348 7.52 -11.85 5.13
CA THR A 348 7.09 -12.20 3.77
C THR A 348 7.83 -11.34 2.73
N GLY A 349 7.84 -10.03 2.92
CA GLY A 349 8.50 -9.10 2.01
C GLY A 349 9.98 -9.42 1.82
N PHE A 350 10.70 -9.70 2.92
CA PHE A 350 12.11 -10.06 2.87
C PHE A 350 12.35 -11.42 2.19
N PHE A 351 11.65 -12.47 2.61
CA PHE A 351 11.86 -13.82 2.10
C PHE A 351 11.53 -13.92 0.61
N VAL A 352 10.41 -13.36 0.18
CA VAL A 352 10.04 -13.38 -1.24
C VAL A 352 11.07 -12.60 -2.07
N SER A 353 11.45 -11.41 -1.63
CA SER A 353 12.48 -10.63 -2.32
C SER A 353 13.81 -11.40 -2.42
N PHE A 354 14.26 -12.01 -1.34
CA PHE A 354 15.51 -12.77 -1.29
C PHE A 354 15.49 -13.97 -2.24
N TYR A 355 14.45 -14.81 -2.15
CA TYR A 355 14.38 -16.03 -2.95
C TYR A 355 14.14 -15.77 -4.43
N ILE A 356 13.28 -14.81 -4.79
CA ILE A 356 13.04 -14.45 -6.19
C ILE A 356 14.28 -13.87 -6.83
N ASN A 357 14.99 -12.95 -6.16
CA ASN A 357 16.20 -12.35 -6.71
C ASN A 357 17.36 -13.36 -6.86
N ARG A 358 17.37 -14.41 -6.04
CA ARG A 358 18.35 -15.49 -6.15
C ARG A 358 18.03 -16.47 -7.29
N THR A 359 16.73 -16.63 -7.64
CA THR A 359 16.30 -17.59 -8.65
C THR A 359 16.24 -16.99 -10.04
N ALA A 360 15.85 -15.72 -10.16
CA ALA A 360 15.73 -15.02 -11.43
C ALA A 360 17.11 -14.59 -11.96
N SER A 361 17.35 -14.82 -13.28
CA SER A 361 18.52 -14.30 -13.97
C SER A 361 18.47 -12.76 -14.05
N SER A 362 19.61 -12.12 -14.23
CA SER A 362 19.73 -10.65 -14.22
C SER A 362 18.84 -9.97 -15.25
N ASP A 363 18.71 -10.56 -16.45
CA ASP A 363 17.91 -10.08 -17.59
C ASP A 363 16.38 -10.22 -17.36
N GLN A 364 15.94 -11.13 -16.49
CA GLN A 364 14.52 -11.40 -16.22
C GLN A 364 14.04 -10.81 -14.88
N ARG A 365 14.96 -10.42 -14.00
CA ARG A 365 14.66 -10.04 -12.61
C ARG A 365 13.63 -8.91 -12.51
N ALA A 366 13.79 -7.84 -13.29
CA ALA A 366 12.86 -6.72 -13.27
C ALA A 366 11.44 -7.15 -13.65
N THR A 367 11.31 -7.97 -14.69
CA THR A 367 10.01 -8.46 -15.18
C THR A 367 9.36 -9.43 -14.20
N VAL A 368 10.15 -10.28 -13.52
CA VAL A 368 9.66 -11.20 -12.47
C VAL A 368 9.17 -10.41 -11.25
N VAL A 369 9.85 -9.34 -10.86
CA VAL A 369 9.43 -8.46 -9.75
C VAL A 369 8.14 -7.72 -10.09
N SER A 370 7.99 -7.25 -11.33
CA SER A 370 6.73 -6.65 -11.80
C SER A 370 5.57 -7.67 -11.77
N PHE A 371 5.81 -8.89 -12.25
CA PHE A 371 4.80 -9.96 -12.19
C PHE A 371 4.41 -10.31 -10.74
N LYS A 372 5.36 -10.28 -9.80
CA LYS A 372 5.07 -10.45 -8.38
C LYS A 372 4.06 -9.39 -7.89
N GLY A 373 4.28 -8.12 -8.22
CA GLY A 373 3.36 -7.03 -7.86
C GLY A 373 1.94 -7.26 -8.41
N LEU A 374 1.85 -7.66 -9.68
CA LEU A 374 0.60 -8.02 -10.34
C LEU A 374 -0.10 -9.19 -9.63
N ALA A 375 0.62 -10.26 -9.30
CA ALA A 375 0.09 -11.43 -8.61
C ALA A 375 -0.46 -11.07 -7.21
N TYR A 376 0.26 -10.23 -6.46
CA TYR A 376 -0.14 -9.78 -5.13
C TYR A 376 -1.39 -8.90 -5.17
N ASN A 377 -1.44 -7.93 -6.06
CA ASN A 377 -2.61 -7.06 -6.20
C ASN A 377 -3.85 -7.85 -6.68
N THR A 378 -3.66 -8.84 -7.56
CA THR A 378 -4.73 -9.75 -7.97
C THR A 378 -5.24 -10.58 -6.78
N SER A 379 -4.34 -11.17 -5.98
CA SER A 379 -4.69 -11.92 -4.77
C SER A 379 -5.48 -11.05 -3.77
N TYR A 380 -4.97 -9.87 -3.48
CA TYR A 380 -5.60 -8.91 -2.58
C TYR A 380 -6.99 -8.47 -3.08
N GLY A 381 -7.13 -8.19 -4.37
CA GLY A 381 -8.41 -7.82 -4.98
C GLY A 381 -9.44 -8.94 -4.90
N ILE A 382 -9.05 -10.19 -5.21
CA ILE A 382 -9.94 -11.35 -5.11
C ILE A 382 -10.42 -11.56 -3.67
N LEU A 383 -9.49 -11.54 -2.70
CA LEU A 383 -9.83 -11.68 -1.29
C LEU A 383 -10.73 -10.54 -0.79
N GLY A 384 -10.50 -9.31 -1.26
CA GLY A 384 -11.35 -8.16 -0.95
C GLY A 384 -12.80 -8.35 -1.44
N ILE A 385 -12.99 -8.86 -2.65
CA ILE A 385 -14.31 -9.18 -3.20
C ILE A 385 -14.96 -10.30 -2.40
N LEU A 386 -14.25 -11.41 -2.14
CA LEU A 386 -14.78 -12.52 -1.36
C LEU A 386 -15.20 -12.10 0.05
N TYR A 387 -14.41 -11.27 0.69
CA TYR A 387 -14.73 -10.72 2.01
C TYR A 387 -15.96 -9.81 1.97
N ALA A 388 -16.06 -8.94 0.98
CA ALA A 388 -17.23 -8.08 0.80
C ALA A 388 -18.51 -8.89 0.58
N LEU A 389 -18.47 -9.93 -0.27
CA LEU A 389 -19.59 -10.82 -0.50
C LEU A 389 -20.00 -11.60 0.77
N LEU A 390 -19.01 -12.03 1.57
CA LEU A 390 -19.26 -12.69 2.85
C LEU A 390 -19.95 -11.75 3.85
N LEU A 391 -19.50 -10.50 3.93
CA LEU A 391 -20.13 -9.48 4.77
C LEU A 391 -21.57 -9.22 4.33
N GLU A 392 -21.78 -8.99 3.03
CA GLU A 392 -23.11 -8.73 2.48
C GLU A 392 -24.07 -9.90 2.73
N PHE A 393 -23.60 -11.15 2.51
CA PHE A 393 -24.40 -12.33 2.78
C PHE A 393 -24.80 -12.46 4.26
N LYS A 394 -23.88 -12.16 5.19
CA LYS A 394 -24.16 -12.20 6.63
C LYS A 394 -25.03 -11.03 7.12
N THR A 395 -24.99 -9.90 6.43
CA THR A 395 -25.78 -8.70 6.79
C THR A 395 -27.21 -8.77 6.23
N GLN A 396 -27.48 -9.64 5.27
CA GLN A 396 -28.85 -9.86 4.73
C GLN A 396 -29.79 -10.28 5.85
N GLY A 397 -30.71 -9.38 6.20
CA GLY A 397 -31.73 -9.59 7.25
C GLY A 397 -31.56 -8.76 8.51
N PHE A 398 -30.49 -7.99 8.65
CA PHE A 398 -30.26 -7.11 9.78
C PHE A 398 -30.24 -5.63 9.34
N GLN A 399 -31.02 -4.79 10.03
CA GLN A 399 -31.17 -3.35 9.71
C GLN A 399 -30.66 -2.42 10.81
N THR A 400 -29.93 -2.95 11.82
CA THR A 400 -29.46 -2.17 12.96
C THR A 400 -27.93 -2.06 12.96
N GLU A 401 -27.39 -0.89 13.32
CA GLU A 401 -25.97 -0.58 13.43
C GLU A 401 -25.21 -1.54 14.37
N SER A 402 -25.87 -1.95 15.48
CA SER A 402 -25.33 -2.97 16.40
C SER A 402 -25.20 -4.35 15.76
N ALA A 403 -26.06 -4.69 14.81
CA ALA A 403 -25.97 -5.96 14.08
C ALA A 403 -24.82 -5.93 13.08
N GLU A 404 -24.58 -4.81 12.42
CA GLU A 404 -23.45 -4.62 11.48
C GLU A 404 -22.09 -4.76 12.20
N ASN A 405 -21.96 -4.19 13.40
CA ASN A 405 -20.76 -4.37 14.22
C ASN A 405 -20.54 -5.84 14.62
N ASN A 406 -21.59 -6.55 15.02
CA ASN A 406 -21.50 -7.97 15.37
C ASN A 406 -21.11 -8.83 14.16
N VAL A 407 -21.66 -8.55 12.99
CA VAL A 407 -21.29 -9.23 11.74
C VAL A 407 -19.82 -8.94 11.39
N CYS A 408 -19.33 -7.74 11.60
CA CYS A 408 -17.93 -7.39 11.39
C CYS A 408 -17.01 -8.17 12.33
N ILE A 409 -17.34 -8.28 13.64
CA ILE A 409 -16.61 -9.09 14.63
C ILE A 409 -16.58 -10.56 14.21
N ASP A 410 -17.73 -11.14 13.89
CA ASP A 410 -17.84 -12.54 13.47
C ASP A 410 -17.07 -12.83 12.20
N THR A 411 -17.12 -11.91 11.23
CA THR A 411 -16.39 -12.05 9.96
C THR A 411 -14.89 -11.89 10.14
N PHE A 412 -14.47 -10.98 11.00
CA PHE A 412 -13.07 -10.78 11.35
C PHE A 412 -12.50 -12.01 12.09
N SER A 413 -13.30 -12.62 12.98
CA SER A 413 -12.96 -13.87 13.67
C SER A 413 -12.80 -15.06 12.71
N GLY A 414 -13.31 -14.95 11.50
CA GLY A 414 -13.14 -15.93 10.43
C GLY A 414 -11.79 -15.88 9.71
N PHE A 415 -10.97 -14.84 9.89
CA PHE A 415 -9.68 -14.71 9.20
C PHE A 415 -8.71 -15.87 9.40
N PRO A 416 -8.57 -16.49 10.59
CA PRO A 416 -7.71 -17.66 10.74
C PRO A 416 -8.14 -18.83 9.85
N ILE A 417 -9.45 -19.08 9.75
CA ILE A 417 -10.00 -20.13 8.89
C ILE A 417 -9.80 -19.77 7.42
N ALA A 418 -10.10 -18.53 7.03
CA ALA A 418 -9.87 -18.03 5.68
C ALA A 418 -8.39 -18.14 5.28
N PHE A 419 -7.46 -17.89 6.20
CA PHE A 419 -6.04 -18.03 5.99
C PHE A 419 -5.63 -19.49 5.72
N ILE A 420 -6.17 -20.44 6.48
CA ILE A 420 -5.92 -21.88 6.27
C ILE A 420 -6.52 -22.33 4.93
N LEU A 421 -7.75 -21.94 4.62
CA LEU A 421 -8.40 -22.30 3.37
C LEU A 421 -7.66 -21.73 2.16
N TRP A 422 -7.19 -20.49 2.25
CA TRP A 422 -6.38 -19.85 1.21
C TRP A 422 -5.04 -20.56 1.02
N PHE A 423 -4.39 -20.97 2.11
CA PHE A 423 -3.18 -21.80 2.06
C PHE A 423 -3.39 -23.12 1.34
N VAL A 424 -4.45 -23.87 1.71
CA VAL A 424 -4.79 -25.13 1.08
C VAL A 424 -5.10 -24.95 -0.42
N LEU A 425 -5.84 -23.91 -0.77
CA LEU A 425 -6.14 -23.58 -2.17
C LEU A 425 -4.86 -23.33 -2.99
N LEU A 426 -3.95 -22.53 -2.48
CA LEU A 426 -2.70 -22.22 -3.18
C LEU A 426 -1.76 -23.42 -3.27
N LEU A 427 -1.76 -24.30 -2.27
CA LEU A 427 -1.06 -25.59 -2.35
C LEU A 427 -1.68 -26.49 -3.44
N ALA A 428 -3.00 -26.54 -3.53
CA ALA A 428 -3.68 -27.29 -4.59
C ALA A 428 -3.36 -26.71 -5.98
N VAL A 429 -3.35 -25.38 -6.12
CA VAL A 429 -2.92 -24.70 -7.36
C VAL A 429 -1.47 -25.05 -7.71
N TYR A 430 -0.57 -25.03 -6.74
CA TYR A 430 0.82 -25.46 -6.96
C TYR A 430 0.91 -26.89 -7.47
N TRP A 431 0.20 -27.81 -6.83
CA TRP A 431 0.17 -29.23 -7.17
C TRP A 431 -0.42 -29.51 -8.57
N PHE A 432 -1.44 -28.72 -8.96
CA PHE A 432 -2.08 -28.85 -10.27
C PHE A 432 -1.19 -28.32 -11.43
N ILE A 433 -0.36 -27.31 -11.15
CA ILE A 433 0.53 -26.71 -12.17
C ILE A 433 1.81 -27.53 -12.35
N MET A 434 2.30 -28.17 -11.31
CA MET A 434 3.52 -28.99 -11.31
C MET A 434 3.25 -30.42 -11.68
#